data_f0d1febccf7efd078b90f9f5577e148a
#
_entry.id   f0d1febccf7efd078b90f9f5577e148a
#
_cell.length_a   1.000
_cell.length_b   1.000
_cell.length_c   1.000
_cell.angle_alpha   90.00
_cell.angle_beta   90.00
_cell.angle_gamma   90.00
#
_symmetry.space_group_name_H-M   'P 1'
#
loop_
_entity.id
_entity.type
_entity.pdbx_description
1 polymer ?
#
loop_
_entity_poly.entity_id
_entity_poly.type
_entity_poly.pdbx_seq_one_letter_code
_entity_poly.pdbx_strand_id
1 'polypeptide(L)'
;MIPDLSQVGTGENQEWAPIPEAPHIMLDHVTKTYGSINGLNDVSLAIKGGVTGILGENGAGKSTLFKLIVGRLRPSSGNVHLFGTNPFKNPAPYSRIGYVSESEHLYDWMTGLDFVATLARLYGYTRDEAKEKAMHVLDFVGLADVANKEIGKYSKGMRQRVKIAHALVNEPDLIILDEPLAGCDPLARTTIMNVVRELGAMGKRFL
;
A
#
# COMPACT_ATOMS: atom_id res chain seq x y z
N MET A 1 -14.60 2.19 9.18
CA MET A 1 -15.68 2.71 8.32
C MET A 1 -14.99 3.42 7.17
N ILE A 2 -15.07 2.89 5.93
CA ILE A 2 -14.59 3.62 4.74
C ILE A 2 -15.48 4.86 4.67
N PRO A 3 -14.93 6.08 4.54
CA PRO A 3 -15.75 7.27 4.36
C PRO A 3 -16.68 7.06 3.15
N ASP A 4 -17.91 7.50 3.25
CA ASP A 4 -18.86 7.46 2.15
C ASP A 4 -18.31 8.28 0.98
N LEU A 5 -17.80 7.58 -0.04
CA LEU A 5 -17.18 8.18 -1.21
C LEU A 5 -18.19 8.88 -2.12
N SER A 6 -19.50 8.76 -1.87
CA SER A 6 -20.56 9.42 -2.63
C SER A 6 -20.63 10.94 -2.40
N GLN A 7 -19.90 11.46 -1.43
CA GLN A 7 -19.88 12.89 -1.05
C GLN A 7 -18.61 13.64 -1.47
N VAL A 8 -17.78 13.09 -2.34
CA VAL A 8 -16.60 13.81 -2.86
C VAL A 8 -17.07 14.87 -3.87
N GLY A 9 -17.44 16.03 -3.32
CA GLY A 9 -17.65 17.24 -4.10
C GLY A 9 -16.32 17.73 -4.67
N THR A 10 -16.32 18.20 -5.91
CA THR A 10 -15.25 18.99 -6.53
C THR A 10 -15.12 20.32 -5.75
N GLY A 11 -14.49 20.26 -4.57
CA GLY A 11 -14.39 21.41 -3.64
C GLY A 11 -12.99 22.01 -3.68
N GLU A 12 -12.90 23.20 -4.24
CA GLU A 12 -11.89 24.18 -3.86
C GLU A 12 -12.05 24.46 -2.35
N ASN A 13 -10.94 24.40 -1.57
CA ASN A 13 -10.83 24.67 -0.13
C ASN A 13 -11.26 23.56 0.84
N GLN A 14 -10.59 22.40 0.86
CA GLN A 14 -10.54 21.59 2.06
C GLN A 14 -9.29 21.94 2.88
N GLU A 15 -9.50 22.55 4.06
CA GLU A 15 -8.47 22.65 5.10
C GLU A 15 -8.05 21.24 5.51
N TRP A 16 -6.78 20.91 5.30
CA TRP A 16 -6.19 19.64 5.70
C TRP A 16 -6.20 19.50 7.21
N ALA A 17 -6.73 18.40 7.74
CA ALA A 17 -6.59 18.08 9.14
C ALA A 17 -5.10 18.07 9.54
N PRO A 18 -4.73 18.66 10.69
CA PRO A 18 -3.34 18.74 11.12
C PRO A 18 -2.72 17.33 11.18
N ILE A 19 -1.59 17.16 10.49
CA ILE A 19 -0.82 15.91 10.48
C ILE A 19 -0.28 15.71 11.91
N PRO A 20 -0.51 14.54 12.55
CA PRO A 20 0.05 14.28 13.87
C PRO A 20 1.57 14.49 13.85
N GLU A 21 2.11 15.16 14.87
CA GLU A 21 3.55 15.52 14.93
C GLU A 21 4.52 14.33 14.89
N ALA A 22 4.08 13.15 15.36
CA ALA A 22 4.90 11.95 15.38
C ALA A 22 5.03 11.31 13.99
N PRO A 23 6.23 10.91 13.57
CA PRO A 23 6.44 10.23 12.30
C PRO A 23 5.75 8.86 12.28
N HIS A 24 5.13 8.52 11.13
CA HIS A 24 4.47 7.22 10.94
C HIS A 24 5.47 6.11 10.67
N ILE A 25 6.58 6.47 10.02
CA ILE A 25 7.73 5.59 9.79
C ILE A 25 8.95 6.33 10.32
N MET A 26 9.73 5.67 11.16
CA MET A 26 11.03 6.15 11.61
C MET A 26 12.04 5.00 11.51
N LEU A 27 13.13 5.26 10.81
CA LEU A 27 14.32 4.44 10.81
C LEU A 27 15.39 5.21 11.60
N ASP A 28 16.05 4.50 12.49
CA ASP A 28 17.10 5.05 13.35
C ASP A 28 18.37 4.21 13.18
N HIS A 29 19.37 4.77 12.48
CA HIS A 29 20.65 4.14 12.18
C HIS A 29 20.53 2.70 11.63
N VAL A 30 19.59 2.51 10.67
CA VAL A 30 19.27 1.18 10.13
C VAL A 30 20.29 0.74 9.10
N THR A 31 20.92 -0.40 9.37
CA THR A 31 21.79 -1.12 8.43
C THR A 31 21.17 -2.49 8.10
N LYS A 32 21.25 -2.91 6.85
CA LYS A 32 20.90 -4.26 6.41
C LYS A 32 21.99 -4.83 5.52
N THR A 33 22.60 -5.92 5.98
CA THR A 33 23.63 -6.66 5.26
C THR A 33 23.09 -8.01 4.76
N TYR A 34 23.61 -8.46 3.62
CA TYR A 34 23.38 -9.77 3.02
C TYR A 34 24.77 -10.41 2.78
N GLY A 35 25.29 -11.12 3.78
CA GLY A 35 26.68 -11.55 3.76
C GLY A 35 27.64 -10.36 3.69
N SER A 36 28.40 -10.25 2.60
CA SER A 36 29.33 -9.12 2.36
C SER A 36 28.70 -7.92 1.66
N ILE A 37 27.43 -7.99 1.27
CA ILE A 37 26.76 -6.92 0.53
C ILE A 37 25.90 -6.09 1.47
N ASN A 38 26.06 -4.77 1.44
CA ASN A 38 25.20 -3.83 2.16
C ASN A 38 23.97 -3.51 1.28
N GLY A 39 22.78 -3.94 1.73
CA GLY A 39 21.51 -3.56 1.12
C GLY A 39 21.05 -2.16 1.56
N LEU A 40 21.34 -1.79 2.81
CA LEU A 40 21.23 -0.43 3.37
C LEU A 40 22.39 -0.22 4.33
N ASN A 41 22.90 1.01 4.41
CA ASN A 41 24.00 1.35 5.28
C ASN A 41 23.70 2.62 6.07
N ASP A 42 23.48 2.47 7.37
CA ASP A 42 23.29 3.56 8.35
C ASP A 42 22.23 4.60 7.94
N VAL A 43 21.03 4.11 7.59
CA VAL A 43 19.95 4.97 7.13
C VAL A 43 19.10 5.45 8.30
N SER A 44 19.00 6.78 8.44
CA SER A 44 18.06 7.44 9.36
C SER A 44 17.03 8.24 8.54
N LEU A 45 15.75 7.98 8.78
CA LEU A 45 14.65 8.54 8.00
C LEU A 45 13.42 8.70 8.89
N ALA A 46 12.72 9.83 8.75
CA ALA A 46 11.42 10.06 9.39
C ALA A 46 10.39 10.53 8.37
N ILE A 47 9.30 9.77 8.21
CA ILE A 47 8.18 10.09 7.32
C ILE A 47 6.97 10.43 8.18
N LYS A 48 6.50 11.69 8.09
CA LYS A 48 5.45 12.24 8.96
C LYS A 48 4.05 12.16 8.37
N GLY A 49 3.89 12.11 7.06
CA GLY A 49 2.58 12.02 6.44
C GLY A 49 2.54 12.48 4.98
N GLY A 50 1.34 12.52 4.40
CA GLY A 50 1.12 12.86 3.00
C GLY A 50 1.59 11.79 2.03
N VAL A 51 1.89 12.20 0.81
CA VAL A 51 2.45 11.32 -0.24
C VAL A 51 3.96 11.56 -0.30
N THR A 52 4.74 10.53 0.01
CA THR A 52 6.20 10.57 -0.01
C THR A 52 6.74 9.66 -1.11
N GLY A 53 7.52 10.21 -2.03
CA GLY A 53 8.22 9.44 -3.07
C GLY A 53 9.66 9.14 -2.68
N ILE A 54 10.09 7.88 -2.84
CA ILE A 54 11.48 7.47 -2.72
C ILE A 54 12.09 7.33 -4.10
N LEU A 55 13.08 8.15 -4.38
CA LEU A 55 13.80 8.17 -5.66
C LEU A 55 15.21 7.61 -5.47
N GLY A 56 15.71 6.93 -6.48
CA GLY A 56 17.07 6.39 -6.50
C GLY A 56 17.27 5.40 -7.63
N GLU A 57 18.52 5.15 -7.98
CA GLU A 57 18.89 4.19 -9.02
C GLU A 57 18.48 2.75 -8.66
N ASN A 58 18.51 1.86 -9.66
CA ASN A 58 18.32 0.44 -9.42
C ASN A 58 19.48 -0.08 -8.55
N GLY A 59 19.15 -0.84 -7.51
CA GLY A 59 20.15 -1.29 -6.55
C GLY A 59 20.44 -0.34 -5.38
N ALA A 60 19.88 0.88 -5.35
CA ALA A 60 20.07 1.84 -4.25
C ALA A 60 19.46 1.41 -2.89
N GLY A 61 18.88 0.22 -2.80
CA GLY A 61 18.31 -0.30 -1.56
C GLY A 61 16.81 0.00 -1.34
N LYS A 62 16.10 0.61 -2.30
CA LYS A 62 14.66 0.94 -2.17
C LYS A 62 13.81 -0.25 -1.74
N SER A 63 13.89 -1.38 -2.45
CA SER A 63 13.12 -2.59 -2.11
C SER A 63 13.56 -3.21 -0.78
N THR A 64 14.83 -3.04 -0.38
CA THR A 64 15.31 -3.45 0.96
C THR A 64 14.66 -2.59 2.03
N LEU A 65 14.59 -1.29 1.81
CA LEU A 65 13.92 -0.33 2.70
C LEU A 65 12.44 -0.70 2.89
N PHE A 66 11.69 -0.90 1.79
CA PHE A 66 10.29 -1.31 1.87
C PHE A 66 10.11 -2.64 2.63
N LYS A 67 10.93 -3.65 2.34
CA LYS A 67 10.88 -4.95 3.04
C LYS A 67 11.17 -4.84 4.53
N LEU A 68 12.02 -3.90 4.96
CA LEU A 68 12.27 -3.61 6.38
C LEU A 68 11.05 -2.93 7.02
N ILE A 69 10.46 -1.94 6.36
CA ILE A 69 9.28 -1.21 6.85
C ILE A 69 8.09 -2.16 7.00
N VAL A 70 7.80 -3.01 6.00
CA VAL A 70 6.70 -3.98 6.06
C VAL A 70 7.02 -5.26 6.84
N GLY A 71 8.15 -5.33 7.52
CA GLY A 71 8.52 -6.44 8.41
C GLY A 71 8.94 -7.74 7.72
N ARG A 72 9.09 -7.74 6.40
CA ARG A 72 9.57 -8.92 5.66
C ARG A 72 11.06 -9.20 5.88
N LEU A 73 11.80 -8.19 6.32
CA LEU A 73 13.21 -8.28 6.69
C LEU A 73 13.42 -7.65 8.06
N ARG A 74 14.32 -8.24 8.85
CA ARG A 74 14.82 -7.59 10.08
C ARG A 74 16.09 -6.81 9.76
N PRO A 75 16.30 -5.62 10.36
CA PRO A 75 17.55 -4.90 10.24
C PRO A 75 18.71 -5.72 10.85
N SER A 76 19.92 -5.52 10.33
CA SER A 76 21.15 -6.08 10.92
C SER A 76 21.58 -5.26 12.15
N SER A 77 21.36 -3.93 12.12
CA SER A 77 21.50 -3.01 13.25
C SER A 77 20.53 -1.84 13.08
N GLY A 78 20.36 -1.06 14.16
CA GLY A 78 19.42 0.05 14.21
C GLY A 78 17.98 -0.37 14.51
N ASN A 79 17.05 0.58 14.49
CA ASN A 79 15.65 0.37 14.85
C ASN A 79 14.71 0.87 13.77
N VAL A 80 13.61 0.13 13.56
CA VAL A 80 12.48 0.55 12.75
C VAL A 80 11.28 0.77 13.66
N HIS A 81 10.60 1.91 13.49
CA HIS A 81 9.37 2.23 14.19
C HIS A 81 8.26 2.54 13.18
N LEU A 82 7.09 1.94 13.42
CA LEU A 82 5.85 2.20 12.70
C LEU A 82 4.83 2.73 13.69
N PHE A 83 4.30 3.92 13.42
CA PHE A 83 3.35 4.59 14.32
C PHE A 83 3.86 4.63 15.78
N GLY A 84 5.16 4.91 15.96
CA GLY A 84 5.83 4.97 17.27
C GLY A 84 6.17 3.62 17.91
N THR A 85 5.83 2.50 17.27
CA THR A 85 6.02 1.14 17.80
C THR A 85 7.09 0.39 17.00
N ASN A 86 7.96 -0.37 17.66
CA ASN A 86 8.86 -1.29 16.98
C ASN A 86 8.09 -2.54 16.52
N PRO A 87 7.87 -2.72 15.21
CA PRO A 87 6.99 -3.76 14.69
C PRO A 87 7.55 -5.18 14.84
N PHE A 88 8.84 -5.31 15.09
CA PHE A 88 9.47 -6.62 15.35
C PHE A 88 9.28 -7.11 16.79
N LYS A 89 8.88 -6.20 17.69
CA LYS A 89 8.50 -6.53 19.08
C LYS A 89 6.98 -6.61 19.24
N ASN A 90 6.24 -5.78 18.49
CA ASN A 90 4.77 -5.78 18.50
C ASN A 90 4.26 -5.61 17.06
N PRO A 91 3.64 -6.64 16.46
CA PRO A 91 3.20 -6.62 15.06
C PRO A 91 1.91 -5.83 14.82
N ALA A 92 1.23 -5.33 15.85
CA ALA A 92 -0.03 -4.59 15.71
C ALA A 92 -0.01 -3.47 14.65
N PRO A 93 1.07 -2.70 14.45
CA PRO A 93 1.14 -1.68 13.39
C PRO A 93 0.89 -2.20 11.98
N TYR A 94 1.16 -3.47 11.70
CA TYR A 94 0.98 -4.02 10.34
C TYR A 94 -0.48 -4.10 9.90
N SER A 95 -1.45 -4.18 10.82
CA SER A 95 -2.87 -4.14 10.49
C SER A 95 -3.32 -2.78 9.92
N ARG A 96 -2.49 -1.74 10.07
CA ARG A 96 -2.73 -0.37 9.62
C ARG A 96 -2.03 -0.04 8.30
N ILE A 97 -1.36 -1.02 7.68
CA ILE A 97 -0.57 -0.84 6.46
C ILE A 97 -1.16 -1.65 5.31
N GLY A 98 -1.37 -1.00 4.17
CA GLY A 98 -1.58 -1.64 2.88
C GLY A 98 -0.26 -1.70 2.11
N TYR A 99 0.12 -2.85 1.58
CA TYR A 99 1.37 -3.01 0.82
C TYR A 99 1.13 -3.60 -0.56
N VAL A 100 1.59 -2.90 -1.57
CA VAL A 100 1.63 -3.34 -2.96
C VAL A 100 3.09 -3.60 -3.34
N SER A 101 3.45 -4.86 -3.49
CA SER A 101 4.81 -5.25 -3.89
C SER A 101 5.01 -5.13 -5.41
N GLU A 102 6.25 -4.92 -5.84
CA GLU A 102 6.65 -5.00 -7.25
C GLU A 102 6.27 -6.34 -7.87
N SER A 103 6.53 -7.46 -7.15
CA SER A 103 6.25 -8.80 -7.64
C SER A 103 4.74 -9.10 -7.73
N GLU A 104 4.36 -9.79 -8.78
CA GLU A 104 2.98 -10.24 -8.98
C GLU A 104 2.73 -11.51 -8.17
N HIS A 105 2.08 -11.37 -7.01
CA HIS A 105 1.59 -12.50 -6.20
C HIS A 105 0.07 -12.60 -6.33
N LEU A 106 -0.42 -12.74 -7.56
CA LEU A 106 -1.84 -12.89 -7.88
C LEU A 106 -2.14 -14.35 -8.24
N TYR A 107 -3.33 -14.79 -7.90
CA TYR A 107 -3.83 -16.12 -8.26
C TYR A 107 -4.66 -16.01 -9.55
N ASP A 108 -4.09 -16.39 -10.68
CA ASP A 108 -4.67 -16.23 -12.02
C ASP A 108 -6.02 -16.92 -12.21
N TRP A 109 -6.28 -17.97 -11.44
CA TRP A 109 -7.53 -18.75 -11.45
C TRP A 109 -8.65 -18.13 -10.58
N MET A 110 -8.33 -17.16 -9.72
CA MET A 110 -9.33 -16.47 -8.91
C MET A 110 -9.94 -15.30 -9.69
N THR A 111 -11.21 -14.98 -9.38
CA THR A 111 -11.79 -13.71 -9.80
C THR A 111 -11.21 -12.55 -8.99
N GLY A 112 -11.26 -11.32 -9.53
CA GLY A 112 -10.84 -10.14 -8.78
C GLY A 112 -11.60 -10.00 -7.46
N LEU A 113 -12.92 -10.26 -7.49
CA LEU A 113 -13.78 -10.22 -6.31
C LEU A 113 -13.38 -11.27 -5.28
N ASP A 114 -13.22 -12.52 -5.69
CA ASP A 114 -12.86 -13.59 -4.75
C ASP A 114 -11.47 -13.38 -4.14
N PHE A 115 -10.52 -12.87 -4.93
CA PHE A 115 -9.18 -12.55 -4.45
C PHE A 115 -9.22 -11.49 -3.34
N VAL A 116 -9.85 -10.35 -3.58
CA VAL A 116 -9.92 -9.26 -2.61
C VAL A 116 -10.76 -9.65 -1.39
N ALA A 117 -11.90 -10.32 -1.60
CA ALA A 117 -12.76 -10.79 -0.50
C ALA A 117 -12.07 -11.85 0.37
N THR A 118 -11.29 -12.77 -0.21
CA THR A 118 -10.53 -13.76 0.56
C THR A 118 -9.54 -13.08 1.49
N LEU A 119 -8.85 -12.04 1.01
CA LEU A 119 -7.91 -11.28 1.84
C LEU A 119 -8.62 -10.46 2.92
N ALA A 120 -9.77 -9.86 2.61
CA ALA A 120 -10.60 -9.18 3.60
C ALA A 120 -10.97 -10.13 4.77
N ARG A 121 -11.29 -11.38 4.46
CA ARG A 121 -11.60 -12.40 5.49
C ARG A 121 -10.43 -12.69 6.43
N LEU A 122 -9.19 -12.53 6.00
CA LEU A 122 -8.02 -12.68 6.87
C LEU A 122 -7.92 -11.57 7.92
N TYR A 123 -8.59 -10.44 7.70
CA TYR A 123 -8.75 -9.36 8.69
C TYR A 123 -9.96 -9.55 9.61
N GLY A 124 -10.67 -10.68 9.51
CA GLY A 124 -11.77 -11.03 10.42
C GLY A 124 -13.17 -10.65 9.93
N TYR A 125 -13.32 -10.12 8.71
CA TYR A 125 -14.64 -9.85 8.13
C TYR A 125 -15.40 -11.13 7.83
N THR A 126 -16.71 -11.13 8.03
CA THR A 126 -17.59 -12.21 7.59
C THR A 126 -17.55 -12.34 6.06
N ARG A 127 -18.15 -13.42 5.52
CA ARG A 127 -18.14 -13.67 4.07
C ARG A 127 -18.85 -12.55 3.30
N ASP A 128 -19.96 -12.07 3.83
CA ASP A 128 -20.79 -11.08 3.14
C ASP A 128 -20.18 -9.68 3.26
N GLU A 129 -19.71 -9.27 4.45
CA GLU A 129 -18.94 -8.03 4.64
C GLU A 129 -17.68 -8.00 3.76
N ALA A 130 -16.95 -9.10 3.68
CA ALA A 130 -15.74 -9.19 2.86
C ALA A 130 -16.04 -9.01 1.36
N LYS A 131 -17.16 -9.55 0.87
CA LYS A 131 -17.59 -9.35 -0.53
C LYS A 131 -18.03 -7.92 -0.80
N GLU A 132 -18.79 -7.32 0.12
CA GLU A 132 -19.23 -5.94 0.02
C GLU A 132 -18.02 -4.99 -0.01
N LYS A 133 -17.11 -5.13 0.95
CA LYS A 133 -15.85 -4.35 0.98
C LYS A 133 -15.00 -4.56 -0.27
N ALA A 134 -14.87 -5.80 -0.73
CA ALA A 134 -14.12 -6.12 -1.93
C ALA A 134 -14.71 -5.46 -3.18
N MET A 135 -16.05 -5.51 -3.35
CA MET A 135 -16.72 -4.87 -4.47
C MET A 135 -16.52 -3.35 -4.40
N HIS A 136 -16.65 -2.75 -3.23
CA HIS A 136 -16.46 -1.32 -3.02
C HIS A 136 -15.04 -0.85 -3.43
N VAL A 137 -13.99 -1.53 -2.96
CA VAL A 137 -12.62 -1.15 -3.34
C VAL A 137 -12.30 -1.47 -4.80
N LEU A 138 -12.91 -2.50 -5.40
CA LEU A 138 -12.78 -2.80 -6.82
C LEU A 138 -13.45 -1.75 -7.69
N ASP A 139 -14.61 -1.25 -7.29
CA ASP A 139 -15.29 -0.13 -7.95
C ASP A 139 -14.41 1.13 -7.88
N PHE A 140 -13.90 1.45 -6.71
CA PHE A 140 -13.01 2.60 -6.49
C PHE A 140 -11.79 2.60 -7.42
N VAL A 141 -11.18 1.43 -7.67
CA VAL A 141 -10.05 1.31 -8.61
C VAL A 141 -10.49 1.10 -10.06
N GLY A 142 -11.79 1.20 -10.37
CA GLY A 142 -12.35 1.07 -11.72
C GLY A 142 -12.28 -0.35 -12.28
N LEU A 143 -12.56 -1.36 -11.45
CA LEU A 143 -12.61 -2.78 -11.82
C LEU A 143 -13.97 -3.44 -11.56
N ALA A 144 -15.04 -2.69 -11.23
CA ALA A 144 -16.36 -3.22 -10.92
C ALA A 144 -16.91 -4.13 -12.04
N ASP A 145 -16.88 -3.66 -13.29
CA ASP A 145 -17.42 -4.39 -14.46
C ASP A 145 -16.69 -5.72 -14.75
N VAL A 146 -15.49 -5.88 -14.24
CA VAL A 146 -14.64 -7.05 -14.46
C VAL A 146 -14.35 -7.82 -13.17
N ALA A 147 -14.95 -7.43 -12.06
CA ALA A 147 -14.72 -8.03 -10.75
C ALA A 147 -14.88 -9.55 -10.72
N ASN A 148 -15.84 -10.07 -11.50
CA ASN A 148 -16.15 -11.50 -11.62
C ASN A 148 -15.33 -12.24 -12.71
N LYS A 149 -14.41 -11.56 -13.40
CA LYS A 149 -13.50 -12.20 -14.35
C LYS A 149 -12.25 -12.71 -13.63
N GLU A 150 -11.70 -13.82 -14.11
CA GLU A 150 -10.43 -14.37 -13.62
C GLU A 150 -9.27 -13.36 -13.81
N ILE A 151 -8.44 -13.25 -12.82
CA ILE A 151 -7.27 -12.34 -12.81
C ILE A 151 -6.29 -12.67 -13.94
N GLY A 152 -6.20 -13.93 -14.35
CA GLY A 152 -5.42 -14.35 -15.50
C GLY A 152 -5.80 -13.68 -16.82
N LYS A 153 -7.04 -13.15 -16.92
CA LYS A 153 -7.56 -12.41 -18.08
C LYS A 153 -7.39 -10.89 -17.96
N TYR A 154 -6.80 -10.41 -16.84
CA TYR A 154 -6.58 -9.00 -16.61
C TYR A 154 -5.36 -8.48 -17.39
N SER A 155 -5.48 -7.26 -17.91
CA SER A 155 -4.30 -6.53 -18.42
C SER A 155 -3.34 -6.22 -17.27
N LYS A 156 -2.09 -5.86 -17.59
CA LYS A 156 -1.10 -5.51 -16.57
C LYS A 156 -1.58 -4.34 -15.67
N GLY A 157 -2.20 -3.32 -16.25
CA GLY A 157 -2.79 -2.22 -15.49
C GLY A 157 -3.96 -2.65 -14.61
N MET A 158 -4.81 -3.61 -15.05
CA MET A 158 -5.87 -4.19 -14.22
C MET A 158 -5.27 -5.02 -13.07
N ARG A 159 -4.23 -5.82 -13.34
CA ARG A 159 -3.51 -6.59 -12.31
C ARG A 159 -2.91 -5.67 -11.25
N GLN A 160 -2.35 -4.54 -11.64
CA GLN A 160 -1.84 -3.56 -10.68
C GLN A 160 -2.96 -2.92 -9.86
N ARG A 161 -4.11 -2.58 -10.48
CA ARG A 161 -5.25 -2.01 -9.77
C ARG A 161 -5.90 -2.99 -8.78
N VAL A 162 -5.99 -4.27 -9.09
CA VAL A 162 -6.50 -5.27 -8.12
C VAL A 162 -5.56 -5.46 -6.93
N LYS A 163 -4.24 -5.30 -7.10
CA LYS A 163 -3.26 -5.26 -5.99
C LYS A 163 -3.50 -4.04 -5.08
N ILE A 164 -3.81 -2.88 -5.69
CA ILE A 164 -4.16 -1.68 -4.93
C ILE A 164 -5.47 -1.90 -4.17
N ALA A 165 -6.51 -2.44 -4.81
CA ALA A 165 -7.78 -2.79 -4.15
C ALA A 165 -7.56 -3.72 -2.94
N HIS A 166 -6.71 -4.75 -3.10
CA HIS A 166 -6.32 -5.62 -2.01
C HIS A 166 -5.67 -4.85 -0.85
N ALA A 167 -4.74 -3.94 -1.15
CA ALA A 167 -4.06 -3.15 -0.12
C ALA A 167 -5.02 -2.19 0.62
N LEU A 168 -6.13 -1.79 -0.01
CA LEU A 168 -7.13 -0.86 0.54
C LEU A 168 -8.22 -1.53 1.36
N VAL A 169 -8.48 -2.82 1.18
CA VAL A 169 -9.68 -3.51 1.70
C VAL A 169 -9.80 -3.46 3.23
N ASN A 170 -8.70 -3.34 3.95
CA ASN A 170 -8.66 -3.19 5.41
C ASN A 170 -8.54 -1.73 5.87
N GLU A 171 -8.84 -0.76 5.01
CA GLU A 171 -8.86 0.67 5.32
C GLU A 171 -7.55 1.19 5.97
N PRO A 172 -6.38 0.91 5.41
CA PRO A 172 -5.11 1.23 6.03
C PRO A 172 -4.92 2.74 6.24
N ASP A 173 -4.11 3.11 7.25
CA ASP A 173 -3.67 4.48 7.46
C ASP A 173 -2.48 4.86 6.57
N LEU A 174 -1.66 3.86 6.22
CA LEU A 174 -0.48 4.01 5.39
C LEU A 174 -0.52 3.00 4.24
N ILE A 175 -0.31 3.46 3.02
CA ILE A 175 -0.23 2.62 1.83
C ILE A 175 1.18 2.71 1.27
N ILE A 176 1.83 1.57 1.12
CA ILE A 176 3.19 1.45 0.58
C ILE A 176 3.10 0.83 -0.80
N LEU A 177 3.62 1.54 -1.79
CA LEU A 177 3.60 1.13 -3.20
C LEU A 177 5.03 0.94 -3.70
N ASP A 178 5.43 -0.31 -3.92
CA ASP A 178 6.74 -0.65 -4.49
C ASP A 178 6.61 -0.75 -6.02
N GLU A 179 7.11 0.25 -6.74
CA GLU A 179 7.07 0.38 -8.19
C GLU A 179 5.66 0.21 -8.83
N PRO A 180 4.62 0.94 -8.35
CA PRO A 180 3.24 0.71 -8.77
C PRO A 180 2.95 0.97 -10.24
N LEU A 181 3.83 1.67 -10.93
CA LEU A 181 3.66 2.06 -12.35
C LEU A 181 4.53 1.22 -13.30
N ALA A 182 5.30 0.26 -12.77
CA ALA A 182 6.21 -0.55 -13.58
C ALA A 182 5.45 -1.36 -14.64
N GLY A 183 5.84 -1.18 -15.90
CA GLY A 183 5.27 -1.87 -17.06
C GLY A 183 3.80 -1.58 -17.35
N CYS A 184 3.20 -0.56 -16.76
CA CYS A 184 1.87 -0.08 -17.11
C CYS A 184 1.94 0.81 -18.35
N ASP A 185 0.90 0.73 -19.20
CA ASP A 185 0.69 1.66 -20.29
C ASP A 185 0.32 3.08 -19.76
N PRO A 186 0.40 4.14 -20.61
CA PRO A 186 0.14 5.50 -20.15
C PRO A 186 -1.24 5.72 -19.53
N LEU A 187 -2.29 5.06 -20.04
CA LEU A 187 -3.64 5.19 -19.50
C LEU A 187 -3.76 4.54 -18.11
N ALA A 188 -3.20 3.34 -17.95
CA ALA A 188 -3.17 2.66 -16.66
C ALA A 188 -2.37 3.46 -15.61
N ARG A 189 -1.24 4.07 -16.01
CA ARG A 189 -0.47 4.97 -15.12
C ARG A 189 -1.30 6.15 -14.64
N THR A 190 -2.00 6.83 -15.55
CA THR A 190 -2.87 7.96 -15.21
C THR A 190 -3.97 7.52 -14.22
N THR A 191 -4.61 6.38 -14.47
CA THR A 191 -5.65 5.84 -13.59
C THR A 191 -5.11 5.56 -12.18
N ILE A 192 -3.95 4.90 -12.08
CA ILE A 192 -3.31 4.60 -10.78
C ILE A 192 -2.95 5.89 -10.05
N MET A 193 -2.37 6.87 -10.75
CA MET A 193 -2.01 8.16 -10.15
C MET A 193 -3.23 8.94 -9.67
N ASN A 194 -4.37 8.84 -10.35
CA ASN A 194 -5.62 9.46 -9.90
C ASN A 194 -6.12 8.81 -8.60
N VAL A 195 -6.10 7.47 -8.51
CA VAL A 195 -6.41 6.73 -7.26
C VAL A 195 -5.52 7.20 -6.11
N VAL A 196 -4.21 7.34 -6.33
CA VAL A 196 -3.28 7.82 -5.29
C VAL A 196 -3.60 9.26 -4.87
N ARG A 197 -3.90 10.14 -5.83
CA ARG A 197 -4.26 11.54 -5.52
C ARG A 197 -5.56 11.64 -4.74
N GLU A 198 -6.57 10.90 -5.14
CA GLU A 198 -7.88 10.87 -4.49
C GLU A 198 -7.79 10.38 -3.05
N LEU A 199 -7.11 9.26 -2.82
CA LEU A 199 -6.85 8.75 -1.48
C LEU A 199 -5.99 9.70 -0.65
N GLY A 200 -5.00 10.35 -1.27
CA GLY A 200 -4.20 11.38 -0.62
C GLY A 200 -5.05 12.59 -0.18
N ALA A 201 -5.99 13.02 -1.03
CA ALA A 201 -6.97 14.07 -0.69
C ALA A 201 -7.89 13.67 0.47
N MET A 202 -8.19 12.38 0.63
CA MET A 202 -8.91 11.81 1.77
C MET A 202 -8.06 11.65 3.04
N GLY A 203 -6.82 12.14 3.06
CA GLY A 203 -5.91 12.06 4.20
C GLY A 203 -5.18 10.72 4.34
N LYS A 204 -5.25 9.81 3.36
CA LYS A 204 -4.44 8.59 3.36
C LYS A 204 -2.97 8.93 3.08
N ARG A 205 -2.07 8.18 3.68
CA ARG A 205 -0.62 8.37 3.57
C ARG A 205 -0.03 7.37 2.61
N PHE A 206 0.94 7.82 1.83
CA PHE A 206 1.61 6.99 0.83
C PHE A 206 3.13 7.05 0.98
N LEU A 207 3.76 5.91 0.70
CA LEU A 207 5.18 5.74 0.48
C LEU A 207 5.42 4.92 -0.78
#